data_adbe97daba4271e439cf9ea4d068c5ae
#
_entry.id   adbe97daba4271e439cf9ea4d068c5ae
#
_cell.length_a   1.000
_cell.length_b   1.000
_cell.length_c   1.000
_cell.angle_alpha   90.00
_cell.angle_beta   90.00
_cell.angle_gamma   90.00
#
_symmetry.space_group_name_H-M   'P 1'
#
loop_
_entity.id
_entity.type
_entity.pdbx_description
1 polymer ?
#
loop_
_entity_poly.entity_id
_entity_poly.type
_entity_poly.pdbx_seq_one_letter_code
_entity_poly.pdbx_strand_id
1 'polypeptide(L)'
;MVLLLRFLLHQVLLMVRFNNIENKGDMMIAIFTIVFFMIDRVTKIFALKIESSIDIIPNFFRFILAKNTGIAWSLFSNDTVIITIVTMIIIFFFIKYILDNKNGNKLYNVCYAMILGGAFGNLFDRVFLGYVIDFLDFNIFGYDYPIFNLADTFIVCGIIIILVGGIRDECNKRHR
;
A
#
# COMPACT_ATOMS: atom_id res chain seq x y z
N MET A 1 -12.95 -16.50 4.47
CA MET A 1 -11.50 -16.52 4.71
C MET A 1 -10.72 -17.22 3.59
N VAL A 2 -10.86 -18.55 3.37
CA VAL A 2 -10.14 -19.30 2.34
C VAL A 2 -10.39 -18.79 0.91
N LEU A 3 -11.62 -18.38 0.56
CA LEU A 3 -11.99 -17.84 -0.74
C LEU A 3 -11.28 -16.52 -1.08
N LEU A 4 -11.06 -15.66 -0.09
CA LEU A 4 -10.42 -14.37 -0.30
C LEU A 4 -8.90 -14.49 -0.40
N LEU A 5 -8.28 -15.37 0.41
CA LEU A 5 -6.87 -15.73 0.25
C LEU A 5 -6.64 -16.37 -1.14
N ARG A 6 -7.57 -17.21 -1.59
CA ARG A 6 -7.56 -17.73 -2.96
C ARG A 6 -7.73 -16.64 -4.00
N PHE A 7 -8.60 -15.64 -3.76
CA PHE A 7 -8.78 -14.49 -4.65
C PHE A 7 -7.50 -13.65 -4.72
N LEU A 8 -6.88 -13.30 -3.58
CA LEU A 8 -5.63 -12.54 -3.53
C LEU A 8 -4.47 -13.32 -4.19
N LEU A 9 -4.32 -14.61 -3.84
CA LEU A 9 -3.36 -15.49 -4.51
C LEU A 9 -3.65 -15.62 -6.00
N HIS A 10 -4.91 -15.73 -6.38
CA HIS A 10 -5.32 -15.81 -7.78
C HIS A 10 -5.03 -14.52 -8.54
N GLN A 11 -5.21 -13.32 -7.93
CA GLN A 11 -4.83 -12.05 -8.55
C GLN A 11 -3.30 -11.94 -8.72
N VAL A 12 -2.52 -12.34 -7.71
CA VAL A 12 -1.06 -12.40 -7.80
C VAL A 12 -0.63 -13.46 -8.82
N LEU A 13 -1.28 -14.63 -8.84
CA LEU A 13 -1.03 -15.69 -9.82
C LEU A 13 -1.47 -15.31 -11.23
N LEU A 14 -2.53 -14.50 -11.38
CA LEU A 14 -2.91 -13.93 -12.67
C LEU A 14 -1.82 -12.97 -13.18
N MET A 15 -1.22 -12.15 -12.33
CA MET A 15 -0.05 -11.36 -12.73
C MET A 15 1.10 -12.23 -13.23
N VAL A 16 1.30 -13.39 -12.61
CA VAL A 16 2.36 -14.35 -12.98
C VAL A 16 1.97 -15.23 -14.17
N ARG A 17 0.68 -15.53 -14.37
CA ARG A 17 0.20 -16.55 -15.32
C ARG A 17 -0.27 -15.99 -16.67
N PHE A 18 -0.76 -14.74 -16.73
CA PHE A 18 -1.30 -14.15 -17.98
C PHE A 18 -0.24 -13.66 -18.98
N ASN A 19 1.01 -13.58 -18.57
CA ASN A 19 2.11 -13.39 -19.51
C ASN A 19 3.18 -14.44 -19.24
N ASN A 20 3.56 -15.13 -20.29
CA ASN A 20 4.77 -15.96 -20.28
C ASN A 20 5.82 -15.28 -19.39
N ILE A 21 6.35 -16.02 -18.42
CA ILE A 21 7.35 -15.61 -17.41
C ILE A 21 8.62 -14.98 -18.05
N GLU A 22 8.62 -14.76 -19.34
CA GLU A 22 9.67 -14.09 -20.10
C GLU A 22 9.80 -12.60 -19.80
N ASN A 23 8.78 -11.94 -19.19
CA ASN A 23 8.90 -10.52 -18.89
C ASN A 23 9.47 -10.30 -17.48
N LYS A 24 10.78 -10.03 -17.43
CA LYS A 24 11.51 -9.72 -16.19
C LYS A 24 10.85 -8.61 -15.35
N GLY A 25 10.10 -7.70 -15.98
CA GLY A 25 9.38 -6.61 -15.32
C GLY A 25 8.23 -7.10 -14.44
N ASP A 26 7.40 -8.01 -14.95
CA ASP A 26 6.24 -8.53 -14.21
C ASP A 26 6.68 -9.37 -13.00
N MET A 27 7.72 -10.18 -13.19
CA MET A 27 8.33 -10.94 -12.11
C MET A 27 8.89 -10.02 -11.02
N MET A 28 9.54 -8.94 -11.42
CA MET A 28 10.06 -7.94 -10.49
C MET A 28 8.93 -7.28 -9.68
N ILE A 29 7.82 -6.87 -10.33
CA ILE A 29 6.66 -6.30 -9.65
C ILE A 29 6.10 -7.29 -8.63
N ALA A 30 5.90 -8.56 -9.01
CA ALA A 30 5.36 -9.59 -8.13
C ALA A 30 6.24 -9.82 -6.89
N ILE A 31 7.56 -9.97 -7.09
CA ILE A 31 8.51 -10.20 -5.99
C ILE A 31 8.52 -8.99 -5.04
N PHE A 32 8.67 -7.77 -5.55
CA PHE A 32 8.69 -6.58 -4.71
C PHE A 32 7.35 -6.31 -4.03
N THR A 33 6.22 -6.64 -4.66
CA THR A 33 4.90 -6.58 -4.00
C THR A 33 4.86 -7.46 -2.76
N ILE A 34 5.36 -8.70 -2.86
CA ILE A 34 5.46 -9.61 -1.72
C ILE A 34 6.39 -9.03 -0.64
N VAL A 35 7.54 -8.48 -1.04
CA VAL A 35 8.50 -7.88 -0.09
C VAL A 35 7.85 -6.72 0.67
N PHE A 36 7.21 -5.76 0.01
CA PHE A 36 6.55 -4.62 0.65
C PHE A 36 5.37 -5.07 1.54
N PHE A 37 4.58 -6.03 1.07
CA PHE A 37 3.54 -6.64 1.89
C PHE A 37 4.12 -7.27 3.17
N MET A 38 5.20 -8.05 3.07
CA MET A 38 5.82 -8.70 4.23
C MET A 38 6.41 -7.68 5.21
N ILE A 39 7.04 -6.61 4.72
CA ILE A 39 7.54 -5.51 5.57
C ILE A 39 6.37 -4.91 6.36
N ASP A 40 5.24 -4.60 5.70
CA ASP A 40 4.06 -4.09 6.39
C ASP A 40 3.54 -5.08 7.43
N ARG A 41 3.43 -6.38 7.12
CA ARG A 41 2.99 -7.40 8.09
C ARG A 41 3.90 -7.46 9.31
N VAL A 42 5.20 -7.48 9.10
CA VAL A 42 6.19 -7.56 10.19
C VAL A 42 6.07 -6.34 11.10
N THR A 43 6.01 -5.14 10.55
CA THR A 43 5.89 -3.92 11.37
C THR A 43 4.58 -3.85 12.13
N LYS A 44 3.47 -4.27 11.55
CA LYS A 44 2.16 -4.35 12.22
C LYS A 44 2.13 -5.39 13.35
N ILE A 45 2.84 -6.51 13.19
CA ILE A 45 3.01 -7.49 14.28
C ILE A 45 3.77 -6.88 15.47
N PHE A 46 4.80 -6.07 15.22
CA PHE A 46 5.49 -5.34 16.29
C PHE A 46 4.59 -4.25 16.90
N ALA A 47 3.83 -3.54 16.08
CA ALA A 47 2.90 -2.53 16.56
C ALA A 47 1.83 -3.08 17.51
N LEU A 48 1.37 -4.32 17.29
CA LEU A 48 0.42 -4.99 18.20
C LEU A 48 0.95 -5.22 19.62
N LYS A 49 2.26 -5.11 19.84
CA LYS A 49 2.89 -5.25 21.17
C LYS A 49 3.00 -3.91 21.91
N ILE A 50 2.57 -2.81 21.32
CA ILE A 50 2.61 -1.49 21.92
C ILE A 50 1.43 -1.40 22.92
N GLU A 51 1.74 -1.40 24.21
CA GLU A 51 0.74 -1.27 25.30
C GLU A 51 0.47 0.20 25.64
N SER A 52 1.48 1.06 25.51
CA SER A 52 1.38 2.49 25.74
C SER A 52 2.18 3.25 24.67
N SER A 53 1.85 4.53 24.44
CA SER A 53 2.59 5.35 23.47
C SER A 53 4.08 5.43 23.81
N ILE A 54 4.94 5.33 22.78
CA ILE A 54 6.38 5.38 22.89
C ILE A 54 6.87 6.63 22.15
N ASP A 55 7.24 7.66 22.89
CA ASP A 55 7.77 8.90 22.31
C ASP A 55 9.20 8.66 21.79
N ILE A 56 9.39 8.81 20.48
CA ILE A 56 10.70 8.74 19.82
C ILE A 56 11.32 10.14 19.75
N ILE A 57 10.53 11.13 19.35
CA ILE A 57 10.90 12.55 19.35
C ILE A 57 9.80 13.30 20.10
N PRO A 58 10.08 13.85 21.29
CA PRO A 58 9.07 14.54 22.09
C PRO A 58 8.33 15.60 21.29
N ASN A 59 7.01 15.62 21.43
CA ASN A 59 6.09 16.56 20.73
C ASN A 59 6.12 16.53 19.20
N PHE A 60 6.76 15.51 18.59
CA PHE A 60 6.81 15.40 17.13
C PHE A 60 6.48 14.01 16.61
N PHE A 61 7.09 12.94 17.13
CA PHE A 61 6.89 11.59 16.60
C PHE A 61 6.83 10.55 17.72
N ARG A 62 5.79 9.71 17.69
CA ARG A 62 5.63 8.60 18.62
C ARG A 62 5.05 7.36 17.92
N PHE A 63 5.29 6.21 18.50
CA PHE A 63 4.57 5.00 18.17
C PHE A 63 3.38 4.82 19.11
N ILE A 64 2.22 4.52 18.51
CA ILE A 64 0.98 4.23 19.25
C ILE A 64 0.20 3.16 18.49
N LEU A 65 -0.53 2.29 19.19
CA LEU A 65 -1.42 1.34 18.54
C LEU A 65 -2.79 1.98 18.33
N ALA A 66 -3.18 2.15 17.07
CA ALA A 66 -4.52 2.58 16.68
C ALA A 66 -5.20 1.52 15.79
N LYS A 67 -6.49 1.27 16.06
CA LYS A 67 -7.35 0.37 15.26
C LYS A 67 -8.25 1.22 14.37
N ASN A 68 -7.91 1.35 13.11
CA ASN A 68 -8.59 2.21 12.15
C ASN A 68 -9.67 1.44 11.40
N THR A 69 -10.95 1.70 11.69
CA THR A 69 -12.10 1.08 11.00
C THR A 69 -12.56 1.86 9.77
N GLY A 70 -12.00 3.07 9.54
CA GLY A 70 -12.37 3.96 8.44
C GLY A 70 -11.26 4.14 7.39
N ILE A 71 -11.31 5.30 6.76
CA ILE A 71 -10.25 5.90 5.96
C ILE A 71 -9.61 7.03 6.79
N ALA A 72 -8.64 7.77 6.22
CA ALA A 72 -8.05 8.94 6.88
C ALA A 72 -9.13 9.86 7.50
N TRP A 73 -8.86 10.43 8.67
CA TRP A 73 -9.78 11.26 9.46
C TRP A 73 -11.08 10.58 9.87
N SER A 74 -11.08 9.24 10.06
CA SER A 74 -12.27 8.46 10.43
C SER A 74 -13.46 8.61 9.46
N LEU A 75 -13.22 9.04 8.23
CA LEU A 75 -14.22 9.06 7.18
C LEU A 75 -14.70 7.62 6.93
N PHE A 76 -16.02 7.42 6.89
CA PHE A 76 -16.66 6.11 6.82
C PHE A 76 -16.28 5.17 7.97
N SER A 77 -16.06 5.72 9.18
CA SER A 77 -15.89 4.91 10.38
C SER A 77 -17.11 3.98 10.53
N ASN A 78 -16.84 2.69 10.75
CA ASN A 78 -17.78 1.56 10.82
C ASN A 78 -18.22 0.94 9.47
N ASP A 79 -17.82 1.48 8.33
CA ASP A 79 -18.15 0.91 7.01
C ASP A 79 -16.97 0.10 6.41
N THR A 80 -16.24 -0.62 7.26
CA THR A 80 -15.05 -1.41 6.85
C THR A 80 -15.34 -2.34 5.67
N VAL A 81 -16.57 -2.88 5.58
CA VAL A 81 -16.97 -3.76 4.47
C VAL A 81 -16.99 -3.01 3.13
N ILE A 82 -17.58 -1.82 3.11
CA ILE A 82 -17.64 -0.99 1.90
C ILE A 82 -16.22 -0.60 1.46
N ILE A 83 -15.38 -0.15 2.41
CA ILE A 83 -14.00 0.22 2.13
C ILE A 83 -13.22 -0.98 1.58
N THR A 84 -13.44 -2.17 2.14
CA THR A 84 -12.81 -3.42 1.68
C THR A 84 -13.18 -3.73 0.23
N ILE A 85 -14.47 -3.63 -0.12
CA ILE A 85 -14.94 -3.88 -1.49
C ILE A 85 -14.35 -2.85 -2.47
N VAL A 86 -14.38 -1.57 -2.10
CA VAL A 86 -13.80 -0.49 -2.93
C VAL A 86 -12.30 -0.70 -3.12
N THR A 87 -11.57 -1.06 -2.06
CA THR A 87 -10.14 -1.35 -2.15
C THR A 87 -9.86 -2.53 -3.10
N MET A 88 -10.67 -3.60 -3.05
CA MET A 88 -10.54 -4.73 -3.99
C MET A 88 -10.76 -4.30 -5.44
N ILE A 89 -11.76 -3.46 -5.69
CA ILE A 89 -12.05 -2.93 -7.04
C ILE A 89 -10.87 -2.08 -7.54
N ILE A 90 -10.33 -1.19 -6.69
CA ILE A 90 -9.16 -0.36 -7.03
C ILE A 90 -7.95 -1.23 -7.35
N ILE A 91 -7.64 -2.22 -6.53
CA ILE A 91 -6.52 -3.16 -6.77
C ILE A 91 -6.71 -3.88 -8.11
N PHE A 92 -7.93 -4.37 -8.41
CA PHE A 92 -8.22 -5.06 -9.67
C PHE A 92 -7.95 -4.16 -10.89
N PHE A 93 -8.46 -2.94 -10.90
CA PHE A 93 -8.23 -2.01 -12.00
C PHE A 93 -6.79 -1.55 -12.08
N PHE A 94 -6.09 -1.41 -10.96
CA PHE A 94 -4.69 -1.03 -10.94
C PHE A 94 -3.79 -2.15 -11.50
N ILE A 95 -4.08 -3.41 -11.16
CA ILE A 95 -3.39 -4.57 -11.76
C ILE A 95 -3.62 -4.59 -13.28
N LYS A 96 -4.87 -4.41 -13.73
CA LYS A 96 -5.19 -4.33 -15.16
C LYS A 96 -4.40 -3.20 -15.84
N TYR A 97 -4.38 -2.01 -15.23
CA TYR A 97 -3.59 -0.88 -15.74
C TYR A 97 -2.11 -1.22 -15.91
N ILE A 98 -1.50 -1.88 -14.92
CA ILE A 98 -0.08 -2.30 -14.99
C ILE A 98 0.15 -3.27 -16.15
N LEU A 99 -0.76 -4.24 -16.33
CA LEU A 99 -0.65 -5.24 -17.39
C LEU A 99 -0.81 -4.63 -18.79
N ASP A 100 -1.68 -3.63 -18.93
CA ASP A 100 -1.95 -2.96 -20.19
C ASP A 100 -0.87 -1.92 -20.54
N ASN A 101 -0.16 -1.33 -19.55
CA ASN A 101 0.79 -0.21 -19.72
C ASN A 101 2.22 -0.60 -19.31
N LYS A 102 2.76 -1.68 -19.90
CA LYS A 102 4.12 -2.13 -19.66
C LYS A 102 5.15 -1.19 -20.28
N ASN A 103 5.79 -0.36 -19.48
CA ASN A 103 6.78 0.61 -19.96
C ASN A 103 8.25 0.17 -19.80
N GLY A 104 8.50 -0.98 -19.19
CA GLY A 104 9.86 -1.53 -18.96
C GLY A 104 10.74 -0.71 -18.00
N ASN A 105 10.26 0.40 -17.48
CA ASN A 105 11.00 1.23 -16.53
C ASN A 105 11.03 0.57 -15.14
N LYS A 106 12.24 0.20 -14.69
CA LYS A 106 12.45 -0.47 -13.40
C LYS A 106 11.94 0.36 -12.21
N LEU A 107 12.11 1.69 -12.25
CA LEU A 107 11.64 2.56 -11.18
C LEU A 107 10.11 2.51 -11.05
N TYR A 108 9.38 2.60 -12.17
CA TYR A 108 7.92 2.49 -12.15
C TYR A 108 7.44 1.11 -11.69
N ASN A 109 8.16 0.04 -12.07
CA ASN A 109 7.85 -1.31 -11.59
C ASN A 109 7.98 -1.43 -10.07
N VAL A 110 9.01 -0.81 -9.46
CA VAL A 110 9.15 -0.75 -7.99
C VAL A 110 8.01 0.07 -7.38
N CYS A 111 7.65 1.21 -7.96
CA CYS A 111 6.54 2.05 -7.48
C CYS A 111 5.19 1.31 -7.54
N TYR A 112 4.92 0.59 -8.64
CA TYR A 112 3.72 -0.25 -8.74
C TYR A 112 3.69 -1.33 -7.67
N ALA A 113 4.84 -1.95 -7.39
CA ALA A 113 4.98 -2.94 -6.34
C ALA A 113 4.77 -2.34 -4.93
N MET A 114 5.27 -1.12 -4.66
CA MET A 114 5.01 -0.39 -3.41
C MET A 114 3.51 -0.18 -3.21
N ILE A 115 2.82 0.35 -4.23
CA ILE A 115 1.38 0.61 -4.18
C ILE A 115 0.60 -0.68 -3.95
N LEU A 116 0.90 -1.75 -4.68
CA LEU A 116 0.22 -3.04 -4.54
C LEU A 116 0.52 -3.67 -3.17
N GLY A 117 1.77 -3.70 -2.74
CA GLY A 117 2.18 -4.27 -1.45
C GLY A 117 1.49 -3.58 -0.28
N GLY A 118 1.44 -2.24 -0.28
CA GLY A 118 0.71 -1.45 0.71
C GLY A 118 -0.80 -1.69 0.65
N ALA A 119 -1.40 -1.65 -0.55
CA ALA A 119 -2.83 -1.89 -0.72
C ALA A 119 -3.24 -3.29 -0.23
N PHE A 120 -2.45 -4.33 -0.54
CA PHE A 120 -2.67 -5.68 -0.03
C PHE A 120 -2.48 -5.76 1.49
N GLY A 121 -1.53 -5.03 2.06
CA GLY A 121 -1.31 -4.95 3.51
C GLY A 121 -2.54 -4.45 4.25
N ASN A 122 -3.09 -3.31 3.83
CA ASN A 122 -4.29 -2.74 4.42
C ASN A 122 -5.57 -3.54 4.10
N LEU A 123 -5.62 -4.15 2.93
CA LEU A 123 -6.72 -5.06 2.59
C LEU A 123 -6.71 -6.31 3.47
N PHE A 124 -5.54 -6.89 3.72
CA PHE A 124 -5.39 -8.03 4.62
C PHE A 124 -5.94 -7.72 6.01
N ASP A 125 -5.57 -6.58 6.57
CA ASP A 125 -6.08 -6.16 7.89
C ASP A 125 -7.60 -6.06 7.91
N ARG A 126 -8.19 -5.36 6.95
CA ARG A 126 -9.65 -5.18 6.90
C ARG A 126 -10.40 -6.50 6.79
N VAL A 127 -9.87 -7.42 6.02
CA VAL A 127 -10.50 -8.73 5.79
C VAL A 127 -10.42 -9.64 7.01
N PHE A 128 -9.25 -9.68 7.66
CA PHE A 128 -9.00 -10.66 8.74
C PHE A 128 -9.26 -10.09 10.13
N LEU A 129 -9.06 -8.77 10.32
CA LEU A 129 -9.21 -8.11 11.61
C LEU A 129 -10.46 -7.23 11.69
N GLY A 130 -11.00 -6.76 10.56
CA GLY A 130 -12.08 -5.79 10.51
C GLY A 130 -11.64 -4.33 10.71
N TYR A 131 -10.34 -4.07 10.87
CA TYR A 131 -9.73 -2.74 11.01
C TYR A 131 -8.31 -2.77 10.45
N VAL A 132 -7.73 -1.61 10.19
CA VAL A 132 -6.31 -1.46 9.84
C VAL A 132 -5.50 -1.16 11.09
N ILE A 133 -4.31 -1.76 11.21
CA ILE A 133 -3.36 -1.48 12.29
C ILE A 133 -2.52 -0.27 11.88
N ASP A 134 -2.73 0.88 12.56
CA ASP A 134 -1.98 2.11 12.39
C ASP A 134 -1.11 2.35 13.62
N PHE A 135 0.10 2.91 13.43
CA PHE A 135 1.04 3.03 14.54
C PHE A 135 2.04 4.20 14.43
N LEU A 136 2.07 4.92 13.32
CA LEU A 136 2.92 6.09 13.11
C LEU A 136 2.10 7.34 13.43
N ASP A 137 2.44 8.02 14.50
CA ASP A 137 1.75 9.22 14.97
C ASP A 137 2.70 10.42 14.95
N PHE A 138 2.34 11.44 14.17
CA PHE A 138 3.11 12.66 14.00
C PHE A 138 2.31 13.88 14.45
N ASN A 139 2.92 14.70 15.29
CA ASN A 139 2.46 16.04 15.58
C ASN A 139 3.32 17.05 14.82
N ILE A 140 2.73 17.75 13.84
CA ILE A 140 3.46 18.67 12.97
C ILE A 140 3.06 20.10 13.37
N PHE A 141 3.92 20.79 14.07
CA PHE A 141 3.69 22.18 14.55
C PHE A 141 2.38 22.34 15.36
N GLY A 142 2.04 21.34 16.19
CA GLY A 142 0.82 21.36 17.00
C GLY A 142 -0.42 20.82 16.28
N TYR A 143 -0.30 20.40 15.04
CA TYR A 143 -1.35 19.68 14.31
C TYR A 143 -1.11 18.17 14.39
N ASP A 144 -2.06 17.46 14.99
CA ASP A 144 -2.04 15.98 15.04
C ASP A 144 -2.39 15.43 13.67
N TYR A 145 -1.38 14.90 12.99
CA TYR A 145 -1.59 14.22 11.70
C TYR A 145 -2.30 12.88 11.94
N PRO A 146 -3.21 12.43 11.05
CA PRO A 146 -3.84 11.13 11.20
C PRO A 146 -2.80 10.02 11.35
N ILE A 147 -3.02 9.13 12.34
CA ILE A 147 -2.14 7.98 12.57
C ILE A 147 -2.21 7.10 11.32
N PHE A 148 -1.07 6.62 10.86
CA PHE A 148 -0.95 5.80 9.66
C PHE A 148 0.06 4.66 9.85
N ASN A 149 0.34 3.90 8.79
CA ASN A 149 1.24 2.74 8.81
C ASN A 149 2.20 2.71 7.61
N LEU A 150 3.06 1.68 7.52
CA LEU A 150 3.99 1.58 6.41
C LEU A 150 3.30 1.27 5.06
N ALA A 151 2.17 0.57 5.06
CA ALA A 151 1.42 0.34 3.83
C ALA A 151 0.98 1.67 3.19
N ASP A 152 0.47 2.62 4.01
CA ASP A 152 0.08 3.95 3.55
C ASP A 152 1.29 4.72 3.01
N THR A 153 2.44 4.63 3.72
CA THR A 153 3.71 5.23 3.27
C THR A 153 4.12 4.68 1.90
N PHE A 154 4.06 3.38 1.69
CA PHE A 154 4.40 2.76 0.40
C PHE A 154 3.47 3.21 -0.72
N ILE A 155 2.15 3.28 -0.45
CA ILE A 155 1.16 3.76 -1.43
C ILE A 155 1.47 5.21 -1.82
N VAL A 156 1.60 6.10 -0.82
CA VAL A 156 1.81 7.53 -1.06
C VAL A 156 3.15 7.79 -1.76
N CYS A 157 4.24 7.19 -1.30
CA CYS A 157 5.56 7.35 -1.93
C CYS A 157 5.56 6.80 -3.36
N GLY A 158 4.96 5.64 -3.60
CA GLY A 158 4.84 5.06 -4.94
C GLY A 158 4.10 5.98 -5.91
N ILE A 159 2.97 6.55 -5.48
CA ILE A 159 2.18 7.50 -6.27
C ILE A 159 2.98 8.78 -6.57
N ILE A 160 3.61 9.38 -5.54
CA ILE A 160 4.37 10.62 -5.71
C ILE A 160 5.51 10.44 -6.73
N ILE A 161 6.26 9.33 -6.63
CA ILE A 161 7.39 9.07 -7.54
C ILE A 161 6.88 8.90 -8.98
N ILE A 162 5.77 8.21 -9.21
CA ILE A 162 5.16 8.07 -10.54
C ILE A 162 4.73 9.42 -11.10
N LEU A 163 4.06 10.26 -10.29
CA LEU A 163 3.59 11.57 -10.73
C LEU A 163 4.75 12.49 -11.08
N VAL A 164 5.77 12.59 -10.22
CA VAL A 164 6.95 13.43 -10.46
C VAL A 164 7.73 12.93 -11.69
N GLY A 165 7.88 11.62 -11.83
CA GLY A 165 8.53 11.00 -12.99
C GLY A 165 7.78 11.31 -14.30
N GLY A 166 6.46 11.19 -14.30
CA GLY A 166 5.61 11.50 -15.46
C GLY A 166 5.73 12.96 -15.90
N ILE A 167 5.68 13.91 -14.96
CA ILE A 167 5.86 15.34 -15.25
C ILE A 167 7.23 15.60 -15.87
N ARG A 168 8.29 15.01 -15.33
CA ARG A 168 9.65 15.15 -15.87
C ARG A 168 9.77 14.61 -17.28
N ASP A 169 9.17 13.46 -17.57
CA ASP A 169 9.21 12.84 -18.90
C ASP A 169 8.46 13.70 -19.94
N GLU A 170 7.33 14.31 -19.57
CA GLU A 170 6.61 15.25 -20.42
C GLU A 170 7.39 16.53 -20.67
N CYS A 171 8.02 17.11 -19.65
CA CYS A 171 8.88 18.29 -19.81
C CYS A 171 10.03 18.00 -20.78
N ASN A 172 10.69 16.86 -20.66
CA ASN A 172 11.81 16.48 -21.54
C ASN A 172 11.37 16.25 -22.99
N LYS A 173 10.13 15.82 -23.24
CA LYS A 173 9.59 15.67 -24.60
C LYS A 173 9.29 17.00 -25.29
N ARG A 174 8.91 18.04 -24.51
CA ARG A 174 8.61 19.38 -25.06
C ARG A 174 9.87 20.18 -25.45
N HIS A 175 11.02 19.80 -24.90
CA HIS A 175 12.31 20.46 -25.16
C HIS A 175 13.16 19.74 -26.23
N ARG A 176 12.61 18.69 -26.86
CA ARG A 176 13.20 17.99 -28.01
C ARG A 176 12.44 18.28 -29.30
#